data_a24a05658564eeb2a3eeb8b2db034d05
#
_entry.id   a24a05658564eeb2a3eeb8b2db034d05
#
_cell.length_a   1.000
_cell.length_b   1.000
_cell.length_c   1.000
_cell.angle_alpha   90.00
_cell.angle_beta   90.00
_cell.angle_gamma   90.00
#
_symmetry.space_group_name_H-M   'P 1'
#
loop_
_entity.id
_entity.type
_entity.pdbx_description
1 polymer ?
#
loop_
_entity_poly.entity_id
_entity_poly.type
_entity_poly.pdbx_seq_one_letter_code
_entity_poly.pdbx_strand_id
1 'polypeptide(L)'
;MDRLTPTERVAFVLHDSFSIDFPTIAAILGSTPAAARKLASRARSKIRPQGQEHGRADWKVVDAFLAASRQGDFEQLLKLLAPNVVVVGDDAAIAAGTPSRIEGRTAVATMFNGAAKAALPVFVDGRAGAAWFHRGSPRVAFDFTVLDGVVSRIDFRADPEVLEHIIRREAGASRD
;
A
#
# COMPACT_ATOMS: atom_id res chain seq x y z
N MET A 1 -15.58 13.12 -7.58
CA MET A 1 -16.28 12.58 -6.39
C MET A 1 -17.56 11.82 -6.68
N ASP A 2 -18.03 11.81 -7.91
CA ASP A 2 -19.33 11.20 -8.30
C ASP A 2 -19.34 9.68 -8.51
N ARG A 3 -18.21 9.00 -8.21
CA ARG A 3 -18.10 7.53 -8.38
C ARG A 3 -18.28 6.73 -7.09
N LEU A 4 -18.43 7.38 -5.95
CA LEU A 4 -18.63 6.71 -4.67
C LEU A 4 -20.10 6.63 -4.30
N THR A 5 -20.53 5.48 -3.80
CA THR A 5 -21.81 5.40 -3.10
C THR A 5 -21.76 6.22 -1.80
N PRO A 6 -22.93 6.68 -1.27
CA PRO A 6 -22.94 7.41 0.00
C PRO A 6 -22.25 6.66 1.15
N THR A 7 -22.48 5.36 1.26
CA THR A 7 -21.87 4.50 2.29
C THR A 7 -20.35 4.33 2.13
N GLU A 8 -19.86 4.21 0.89
CA GLU A 8 -18.42 4.19 0.60
C GLU A 8 -17.76 5.52 0.98
N ARG A 9 -18.41 6.64 0.68
CA ARG A 9 -17.91 7.97 1.03
C ARG A 9 -17.82 8.15 2.53
N VAL A 10 -18.86 7.77 3.28
CA VAL A 10 -18.89 7.86 4.74
C VAL A 10 -17.78 6.98 5.35
N ALA A 11 -17.69 5.71 4.96
CA ALA A 11 -16.68 4.80 5.48
C ALA A 11 -15.25 5.31 5.23
N PHE A 12 -14.99 5.86 4.03
CA PHE A 12 -13.70 6.41 3.66
C PHE A 12 -13.35 7.66 4.47
N VAL A 13 -14.25 8.65 4.52
CA VAL A 13 -14.00 9.92 5.23
C VAL A 13 -13.81 9.69 6.72
N LEU A 14 -14.66 8.88 7.36
CA LEU A 14 -14.56 8.61 8.79
C LEU A 14 -13.25 7.90 9.15
N HIS A 15 -12.81 6.94 8.32
CA HIS A 15 -11.57 6.23 8.61
C HIS A 15 -10.32 7.02 8.21
N ASP A 16 -10.24 7.54 6.97
CA ASP A 16 -9.01 8.11 6.41
C ASP A 16 -8.77 9.57 6.82
N SER A 17 -9.85 10.34 7.09
CA SER A 17 -9.72 11.74 7.50
C SER A 17 -9.84 11.95 9.02
N PHE A 18 -10.64 11.11 9.69
CA PHE A 18 -10.91 11.25 11.12
C PHE A 18 -10.33 10.12 11.97
N SER A 19 -9.67 9.12 11.38
CA SER A 19 -9.05 7.98 12.06
C SER A 19 -10.01 7.20 12.97
N ILE A 20 -11.30 7.17 12.62
CA ILE A 20 -12.32 6.42 13.35
C ILE A 20 -12.15 4.93 13.03
N ASP A 21 -12.24 4.08 14.03
CA ASP A 21 -12.11 2.62 13.89
C ASP A 21 -13.31 1.99 13.13
N PHE A 22 -13.09 0.83 12.53
CA PHE A 22 -14.13 0.16 11.76
C PHE A 22 -15.32 -0.34 12.58
N PRO A 23 -15.17 -0.79 13.84
CA PRO A 23 -16.31 -1.08 14.70
C PRO A 23 -17.26 0.12 14.88
N THR A 24 -16.72 1.30 15.12
CA THR A 24 -17.51 2.54 15.27
C THR A 24 -18.17 2.93 13.93
N ILE A 25 -17.44 2.84 12.81
CA ILE A 25 -17.99 3.09 11.48
C ILE A 25 -19.11 2.10 11.14
N ALA A 26 -18.94 0.83 11.51
CA ALA A 26 -19.96 -0.19 11.31
C ALA A 26 -21.24 0.12 12.08
N ALA A 27 -21.13 0.59 13.32
CA ALA A 27 -22.27 1.03 14.12
C ALA A 27 -23.00 2.21 13.47
N ILE A 28 -22.28 3.19 12.95
CA ILE A 28 -22.85 4.36 12.24
C ILE A 28 -23.57 3.93 10.96
N LEU A 29 -23.03 2.97 10.23
CA LEU A 29 -23.58 2.51 8.94
C LEU A 29 -24.61 1.39 9.06
N GLY A 30 -24.88 0.89 10.29
CA GLY A 30 -25.75 -0.27 10.49
C GLY A 30 -25.23 -1.54 9.81
N SER A 31 -23.90 -1.75 9.84
CA SER A 31 -23.21 -2.83 9.14
C SER A 31 -22.22 -3.58 10.05
N THR A 32 -21.39 -4.43 9.50
CA THR A 32 -20.33 -5.12 10.25
C THR A 32 -18.98 -4.41 10.06
N PRO A 33 -18.01 -4.55 11.00
CA PRO A 33 -16.66 -3.99 10.84
C PRO A 33 -15.96 -4.45 9.54
N ALA A 34 -16.15 -5.70 9.14
CA ALA A 34 -15.66 -6.24 7.88
C ALA A 34 -16.28 -5.53 6.67
N ALA A 35 -17.60 -5.28 6.70
CA ALA A 35 -18.29 -4.55 5.64
C ALA A 35 -17.85 -3.08 5.58
N ALA A 36 -17.69 -2.40 6.71
CA ALA A 36 -17.19 -1.02 6.79
C ALA A 36 -15.77 -0.91 6.22
N ARG A 37 -14.86 -1.86 6.56
CA ARG A 37 -13.53 -1.95 5.99
C ARG A 37 -13.56 -2.14 4.47
N LYS A 38 -14.43 -3.02 3.98
CA LYS A 38 -14.60 -3.28 2.55
C LYS A 38 -15.14 -2.04 1.79
N LEU A 39 -16.04 -1.28 2.40
CA LEU A 39 -16.54 -0.02 1.84
C LEU A 39 -15.43 1.04 1.74
N ALA A 40 -14.63 1.23 2.78
CA ALA A 40 -13.49 2.17 2.78
C ALA A 40 -12.44 1.76 1.74
N SER A 41 -12.13 0.46 1.62
CA SER A 41 -11.19 -0.08 0.61
C SER A 41 -11.69 0.18 -0.81
N ARG A 42 -12.97 -0.10 -1.10
CA ARG A 42 -13.58 0.19 -2.41
C ARG A 42 -13.59 1.69 -2.73
N ALA A 43 -13.87 2.52 -1.73
CA ALA A 43 -13.83 3.96 -1.89
C ALA A 43 -12.44 4.44 -2.29
N ARG A 44 -11.39 3.97 -1.61
CA ARG A 44 -9.99 4.30 -1.96
C ARG A 44 -9.66 3.92 -3.39
N SER A 45 -10.06 2.74 -3.84
CA SER A 45 -9.80 2.29 -5.22
C SER A 45 -10.53 3.14 -6.27
N LYS A 46 -11.71 3.68 -5.94
CA LYS A 46 -12.50 4.53 -6.85
C LYS A 46 -12.07 5.99 -6.88
N ILE A 47 -11.53 6.52 -5.79
CA ILE A 47 -11.09 7.93 -5.67
C ILE A 47 -9.76 8.15 -6.39
N ARG A 48 -8.91 7.12 -6.47
CA ARG A 48 -7.62 7.25 -7.16
C ARG A 48 -7.82 7.37 -8.67
N PRO A 49 -7.10 8.29 -9.36
CA PRO A 49 -7.21 8.45 -10.80
C PRO A 49 -6.85 7.13 -11.50
N GLN A 50 -7.77 6.57 -12.26
CA GLN A 50 -7.51 5.45 -13.14
C GLN A 50 -6.94 6.02 -14.45
N GLY A 51 -5.61 5.95 -14.61
CA GLY A 51 -4.96 6.25 -15.87
C GLY A 51 -3.86 5.22 -16.13
N GLN A 52 -3.87 4.59 -17.30
CA GLN A 52 -2.84 3.62 -17.70
C GLN A 52 -1.42 4.21 -17.70
N GLU A 53 -1.28 5.53 -17.87
CA GLU A 53 -0.01 6.23 -17.77
C GLU A 53 0.54 6.29 -16.34
N HIS A 54 -0.33 6.46 -15.32
CA HIS A 54 0.08 6.42 -13.92
C HIS A 54 0.58 5.02 -13.51
N GLY A 55 -0.08 3.96 -13.98
CA GLY A 55 0.34 2.59 -13.66
C GLY A 55 1.75 2.24 -14.14
N ARG A 56 2.19 2.73 -15.31
CA ARG A 56 3.57 2.54 -15.80
C ARG A 56 4.59 3.36 -15.02
N ALA A 57 4.26 4.61 -14.67
CA ALA A 57 5.12 5.46 -13.85
C ALA A 57 5.27 4.88 -12.43
N ASP A 58 4.19 4.39 -11.84
CA ASP A 58 4.20 3.75 -10.52
C ASP A 58 5.08 2.50 -10.52
N TRP A 59 5.00 1.62 -11.54
CA TRP A 59 5.87 0.46 -11.66
C TRP A 59 7.34 0.84 -11.76
N LYS A 60 7.67 1.89 -12.50
CA LYS A 60 9.05 2.37 -12.61
C LYS A 60 9.61 2.78 -11.24
N VAL A 61 8.80 3.47 -10.44
CA VAL A 61 9.18 3.91 -9.08
C VAL A 61 9.27 2.72 -8.12
N VAL A 62 8.29 1.82 -8.14
CA VAL A 62 8.26 0.63 -7.28
C VAL A 62 9.42 -0.31 -7.59
N ASP A 63 9.72 -0.57 -8.86
CA ASP A 63 10.86 -1.40 -9.27
C ASP A 63 12.20 -0.79 -8.83
N ALA A 64 12.38 0.52 -9.01
CA ALA A 64 13.57 1.24 -8.57
C ALA A 64 13.71 1.20 -7.04
N PHE A 65 12.60 1.38 -6.31
CA PHE A 65 12.58 1.31 -4.86
C PHE A 65 12.96 -0.09 -4.35
N LEU A 66 12.39 -1.15 -4.93
CA LEU A 66 12.73 -2.53 -4.56
C LEU A 66 14.18 -2.88 -4.88
N ALA A 67 14.71 -2.41 -6.01
CA ALA A 67 16.11 -2.60 -6.38
C ALA A 67 17.05 -1.91 -5.38
N ALA A 68 16.83 -0.63 -5.08
CA ALA A 68 17.60 0.12 -4.11
C ALA A 68 17.53 -0.50 -2.70
N SER A 69 16.33 -0.92 -2.30
CA SER A 69 16.12 -1.59 -1.01
C SER A 69 16.88 -2.91 -0.88
N ARG A 70 16.90 -3.74 -1.94
CA ARG A 70 17.64 -5.02 -1.94
C ARG A 70 19.14 -4.84 -1.92
N GLN A 71 19.64 -3.83 -2.65
CA GLN A 71 21.08 -3.53 -2.78
C GLN A 71 21.64 -2.78 -1.58
N GLY A 72 20.78 -2.21 -0.73
CA GLY A 72 21.21 -1.33 0.35
C GLY A 72 21.68 0.03 -0.16
N ASP A 73 21.11 0.49 -1.27
CA ASP A 73 21.41 1.81 -1.84
C ASP A 73 20.58 2.89 -1.13
N PHE A 74 21.09 3.33 0.01
CA PHE A 74 20.46 4.33 0.86
C PHE A 74 20.23 5.67 0.15
N GLU A 75 21.20 6.11 -0.65
CA GLU A 75 21.14 7.35 -1.41
C GLU A 75 19.98 7.32 -2.44
N GLN A 76 19.86 6.21 -3.14
CA GLN A 76 18.77 6.02 -4.11
C GLN A 76 17.41 5.93 -3.40
N LEU A 77 17.32 5.27 -2.24
CA LEU A 77 16.09 5.29 -1.44
C LEU A 77 15.68 6.71 -1.05
N LEU A 78 16.62 7.54 -0.61
CA LEU A 78 16.33 8.94 -0.29
C LEU A 78 15.77 9.73 -1.48
N LYS A 79 16.25 9.45 -2.71
CA LYS A 79 15.75 10.12 -3.93
C LYS A 79 14.34 9.67 -4.33
N LEU A 80 14.01 8.41 -4.05
CA LEU A 80 12.71 7.81 -4.39
C LEU A 80 11.60 8.12 -3.38
N LEU A 81 11.93 8.63 -2.21
CA LEU A 81 10.99 8.91 -1.12
C LEU A 81 10.68 10.40 -1.01
N ALA A 82 9.42 10.75 -0.81
CA ALA A 82 9.02 12.12 -0.49
C ALA A 82 9.59 12.56 0.87
N PRO A 83 9.87 13.86 1.10
CA PRO A 83 10.41 14.35 2.38
C PRO A 83 9.57 13.94 3.60
N ASN A 84 8.25 13.96 3.43
CA ASN A 84 7.24 13.64 4.44
C ASN A 84 6.60 12.27 4.24
N VAL A 85 7.31 11.34 3.62
CA VAL A 85 6.81 9.98 3.42
C VAL A 85 6.41 9.33 4.74
N VAL A 86 5.34 8.56 4.71
CA VAL A 86 4.85 7.81 5.87
C VAL A 86 4.67 6.33 5.52
N VAL A 87 5.06 5.47 6.44
CA VAL A 87 4.74 4.04 6.44
C VAL A 87 3.72 3.79 7.53
N VAL A 88 2.67 3.02 7.24
CA VAL A 88 1.63 2.65 8.20
C VAL A 88 1.30 1.17 8.04
N GLY A 89 1.26 0.44 9.17
CA GLY A 89 0.78 -0.94 9.21
C GLY A 89 -0.70 -1.03 9.56
N ASP A 90 -1.43 -1.97 8.94
CA ASP A 90 -2.73 -2.40 9.46
C ASP A 90 -2.53 -3.30 10.70
N ASP A 91 -3.60 -3.57 11.45
CA ASP A 91 -3.52 -4.36 12.68
C ASP A 91 -2.91 -5.76 12.45
N ALA A 92 -3.23 -6.39 11.31
CA ALA A 92 -2.69 -7.70 10.96
C ALA A 92 -1.20 -7.63 10.60
N ALA A 93 -0.75 -6.57 9.91
CA ALA A 93 0.66 -6.35 9.61
C ALA A 93 1.46 -6.06 10.89
N ILE A 94 0.92 -5.25 11.80
CA ILE A 94 1.52 -4.98 13.11
C ILE A 94 1.66 -6.28 13.91
N ALA A 95 0.62 -7.11 13.94
CA ALA A 95 0.66 -8.42 14.58
C ALA A 95 1.68 -9.37 13.92
N ALA A 96 1.96 -9.20 12.62
CA ALA A 96 3.00 -9.93 11.89
C ALA A 96 4.42 -9.36 12.11
N GLY A 97 4.56 -8.29 12.91
CA GLY A 97 5.85 -7.72 13.31
C GLY A 97 6.29 -6.49 12.52
N THR A 98 5.40 -5.89 11.71
CA THR A 98 5.71 -4.61 11.06
C THR A 98 5.51 -3.44 12.03
N PRO A 99 6.19 -2.29 11.81
CA PRO A 99 5.92 -1.10 12.60
C PRO A 99 4.51 -0.57 12.36
N SER A 100 3.90 0.01 13.39
CA SER A 100 2.59 0.66 13.27
C SER A 100 2.66 1.92 12.42
N ARG A 101 3.75 2.72 12.59
CA ARG A 101 3.97 3.96 11.86
C ARG A 101 5.44 4.35 11.84
N ILE A 102 5.93 4.82 10.69
CA ILE A 102 7.23 5.48 10.53
C ILE A 102 7.02 6.73 9.68
N GLU A 103 7.64 7.83 10.06
CA GLU A 103 7.55 9.09 9.34
C GLU A 103 8.91 9.65 8.95
N GLY A 104 8.94 10.27 7.79
CA GLY A 104 10.09 10.98 7.27
C GLY A 104 11.03 10.08 6.44
N ARG A 105 11.60 10.73 5.44
CA ARG A 105 12.43 10.10 4.40
C ARG A 105 13.57 9.27 4.97
N THR A 106 14.33 9.83 5.91
CA THR A 106 15.51 9.18 6.49
C THR A 106 15.13 7.92 7.27
N ALA A 107 14.09 8.00 8.12
CA ALA A 107 13.63 6.87 8.91
C ALA A 107 13.11 5.73 8.03
N VAL A 108 12.34 6.05 6.99
CA VAL A 108 11.82 5.08 6.04
C VAL A 108 12.96 4.46 5.22
N ALA A 109 13.89 5.27 4.71
CA ALA A 109 15.06 4.77 3.99
C ALA A 109 15.91 3.82 4.85
N THR A 110 16.12 4.16 6.13
CA THR A 110 16.86 3.31 7.07
C THR A 110 16.17 1.95 7.26
N MET A 111 14.84 1.94 7.41
CA MET A 111 14.08 0.70 7.55
C MET A 111 14.21 -0.20 6.33
N PHE A 112 14.13 0.37 5.12
CA PHE A 112 14.18 -0.42 3.88
C PHE A 112 15.60 -0.74 3.39
N ASN A 113 16.63 -0.16 3.99
CA ASN A 113 18.02 -0.33 3.56
C ASN A 113 18.50 -1.79 3.74
N GLY A 114 18.57 -2.54 2.64
CA GLY A 114 18.93 -3.96 2.65
C GLY A 114 17.81 -4.91 3.11
N ALA A 115 16.58 -4.41 3.37
CA ALA A 115 15.52 -5.18 4.02
C ALA A 115 14.61 -5.94 3.05
N ALA A 116 14.42 -5.49 1.81
CA ALA A 116 13.40 -6.04 0.90
C ALA A 116 13.88 -7.27 0.09
N LYS A 117 14.79 -8.08 0.62
CA LYS A 117 15.38 -9.24 -0.11
C LYS A 117 14.34 -10.27 -0.55
N ALA A 118 13.32 -10.51 0.26
CA ALA A 118 12.26 -11.47 0.00
C ALA A 118 10.96 -10.83 -0.54
N ALA A 119 10.95 -9.52 -0.81
CA ALA A 119 9.80 -8.85 -1.40
C ALA A 119 9.79 -9.05 -2.92
N LEU A 120 8.63 -9.41 -3.45
CA LEU A 120 8.40 -9.59 -4.88
C LEU A 120 7.41 -8.53 -5.38
N PRO A 121 7.55 -8.06 -6.65
CA PRO A 121 6.59 -7.17 -7.26
C PRO A 121 5.25 -7.89 -7.47
N VAL A 122 4.18 -7.25 -7.03
CA VAL A 122 2.82 -7.79 -7.11
C VAL A 122 1.83 -6.67 -7.45
N PHE A 123 0.63 -7.06 -7.90
CA PHE A 123 -0.51 -6.17 -7.93
C PHE A 123 -1.24 -6.24 -6.58
N VAL A 124 -1.41 -5.09 -5.94
CA VAL A 124 -2.24 -4.91 -4.74
C VAL A 124 -3.45 -4.09 -5.14
N ASP A 125 -4.65 -4.66 -5.09
CA ASP A 125 -5.88 -4.03 -5.59
C ASP A 125 -5.72 -3.48 -7.03
N GLY A 126 -5.03 -4.21 -7.90
CA GLY A 126 -4.79 -3.85 -9.30
C GLY A 126 -3.72 -2.76 -9.53
N ARG A 127 -2.96 -2.37 -8.51
CA ARG A 127 -1.90 -1.34 -8.59
C ARG A 127 -0.52 -1.92 -8.34
N ALA A 128 0.50 -1.18 -8.76
CA ALA A 128 1.89 -1.52 -8.50
C ALA A 128 2.18 -1.57 -7.00
N GLY A 129 2.70 -2.69 -6.55
CA GLY A 129 3.04 -2.92 -5.16
C GLY A 129 4.10 -3.99 -5.02
N ALA A 130 4.36 -4.38 -3.79
CA ALA A 130 5.22 -5.51 -3.48
C ALA A 130 4.58 -6.37 -2.38
N ALA A 131 5.05 -7.58 -2.20
CA ALA A 131 4.68 -8.39 -1.06
C ALA A 131 5.86 -9.22 -0.59
N TRP A 132 5.95 -9.38 0.72
CA TRP A 132 6.83 -10.34 1.33
C TRP A 132 6.17 -11.71 1.34
N PHE A 133 6.90 -12.72 0.82
CA PHE A 133 6.44 -14.10 0.75
C PHE A 133 7.19 -14.97 1.74
N HIS A 134 6.45 -15.89 2.37
CA HIS A 134 7.02 -16.96 3.18
C HIS A 134 6.42 -18.29 2.72
N ARG A 135 7.28 -19.24 2.35
CA ARG A 135 6.86 -20.57 1.83
C ARG A 135 5.83 -20.50 0.71
N GLY A 136 6.00 -19.54 -0.21
CA GLY A 136 5.13 -19.37 -1.38
C GLY A 136 3.83 -18.57 -1.13
N SER A 137 3.50 -18.23 0.11
CA SER A 137 2.32 -17.46 0.46
C SER A 137 2.68 -16.01 0.81
N PRO A 138 1.89 -15.01 0.38
CA PRO A 138 2.09 -13.63 0.78
C PRO A 138 1.78 -13.46 2.26
N ARG A 139 2.60 -12.71 2.97
CA ARG A 139 2.46 -12.46 4.42
C ARG A 139 2.16 -11.01 4.73
N VAL A 140 2.80 -10.09 4.00
CA VAL A 140 2.57 -8.65 4.11
C VAL A 140 2.66 -8.07 2.72
N ALA A 141 1.66 -7.32 2.32
CA ALA A 141 1.64 -6.52 1.11
C ALA A 141 2.14 -5.10 1.41
N PHE A 142 2.87 -4.53 0.47
CA PHE A 142 3.32 -3.15 0.46
C PHE A 142 2.57 -2.40 -0.63
N ASP A 143 1.59 -1.60 -0.23
CA ASP A 143 0.80 -0.77 -1.13
C ASP A 143 1.43 0.62 -1.19
N PHE A 144 1.95 0.99 -2.36
CA PHE A 144 2.66 2.24 -2.58
C PHE A 144 1.71 3.33 -3.08
N THR A 145 1.81 4.51 -2.49
CA THR A 145 1.26 5.74 -3.06
C THR A 145 2.40 6.54 -3.67
N VAL A 146 2.37 6.70 -4.98
CA VAL A 146 3.36 7.49 -5.74
C VAL A 146 2.72 8.81 -6.15
N LEU A 147 3.38 9.92 -5.83
CA LEU A 147 3.00 11.27 -6.22
C LEU A 147 4.23 11.97 -6.83
N ASP A 148 4.07 12.60 -7.97
CA ASP A 148 5.14 13.32 -8.66
C ASP A 148 6.44 12.50 -8.83
N GLY A 149 6.30 11.19 -9.09
CA GLY A 149 7.43 10.29 -9.32
C GLY A 149 8.18 9.85 -8.07
N VAL A 150 7.69 10.15 -6.87
CA VAL A 150 8.27 9.70 -5.59
C VAL A 150 7.23 9.01 -4.72
N VAL A 151 7.69 8.12 -3.85
CA VAL A 151 6.84 7.42 -2.88
C VAL A 151 6.48 8.36 -1.75
N SER A 152 5.20 8.68 -1.61
CA SER A 152 4.67 9.54 -0.55
C SER A 152 4.10 8.75 0.64
N ARG A 153 3.72 7.50 0.42
CA ARG A 153 3.16 6.62 1.46
C ARG A 153 3.38 5.15 1.11
N ILE A 154 3.59 4.33 2.12
CA ILE A 154 3.60 2.87 2.02
C ILE A 154 2.66 2.33 3.10
N ASP A 155 1.64 1.59 2.69
CA ASP A 155 0.75 0.89 3.61
C ASP A 155 1.15 -0.59 3.67
N PHE A 156 1.51 -1.07 4.86
CA PHE A 156 1.71 -2.49 5.11
C PHE A 156 0.36 -3.13 5.42
N ARG A 157 0.00 -4.10 4.61
CA ARG A 157 -1.30 -4.75 4.67
C ARG A 157 -1.11 -6.26 4.79
N ALA A 158 -1.63 -6.83 5.87
CA ALA A 158 -1.61 -8.27 6.08
C ALA A 158 -3.01 -8.85 6.37
N ASP A 159 -4.06 -8.05 6.17
CA ASP A 159 -5.44 -8.54 6.22
C ASP A 159 -5.61 -9.69 5.21
N PRO A 160 -6.15 -10.86 5.63
CA PRO A 160 -6.33 -12.03 4.77
C PRO A 160 -7.07 -11.73 3.47
N GLU A 161 -8.12 -10.88 3.51
CA GLU A 161 -8.86 -10.49 2.30
C GLU A 161 -7.99 -9.77 1.28
N VAL A 162 -6.99 -9.00 1.73
CA VAL A 162 -6.03 -8.34 0.84
C VAL A 162 -5.05 -9.33 0.26
N LEU A 163 -4.51 -10.21 1.11
CA LEU A 163 -3.50 -11.17 0.73
C LEU A 163 -4.02 -12.22 -0.28
N GLU A 164 -5.29 -12.60 -0.18
CA GLU A 164 -5.95 -13.52 -1.12
C GLU A 164 -6.08 -12.95 -2.54
N HIS A 165 -6.11 -11.61 -2.68
CA HIS A 165 -6.27 -10.94 -3.97
C HIS A 165 -4.95 -10.43 -4.57
N ILE A 166 -3.81 -10.80 -3.97
CA ILE A 166 -2.49 -10.44 -4.51
C ILE A 166 -2.18 -11.27 -5.76
N ILE A 167 -1.87 -10.58 -6.85
CA ILE A 167 -1.45 -11.18 -8.11
C ILE A 167 0.03 -10.90 -8.31
N ARG A 168 0.85 -11.94 -8.48
CA ARG A 168 2.27 -11.77 -8.82
C ARG A 168 2.40 -11.13 -10.21
N ARG A 169 3.30 -10.16 -10.31
CA ARG A 169 3.72 -9.66 -11.62
C ARG A 169 4.66 -10.68 -12.25
N GLU A 170 4.27 -11.24 -13.38
CA GLU A 170 5.15 -12.13 -14.15
C GLU A 170 6.36 -11.36 -14.68
N ALA A 171 7.55 -11.93 -14.50
CA ALA A 171 8.78 -11.41 -15.08
C ALA A 171 8.71 -11.61 -16.61
N GLY A 172 8.30 -10.57 -17.36
CA GLY A 172 8.25 -10.65 -18.82
C GLY A 172 7.22 -9.77 -19.51
N ALA A 173 6.38 -9.01 -18.81
CA ALA A 173 5.42 -8.09 -19.44
C ALA A 173 5.99 -6.70 -19.71
N SER A 174 7.28 -6.60 -20.10
CA SER A 174 7.77 -5.45 -20.88
C SER A 174 7.68 -5.87 -22.33
N ARG A 175 6.53 -5.68 -22.95
CA ARG A 175 6.42 -5.61 -24.40
C ARG A 175 6.41 -4.15 -24.81
N ASP A 176 7.33 -3.83 -25.71
CA ASP A 176 7.61 -2.60 -26.46
C ASP A 176 6.49 -1.55 -26.51
#